data_2e5b84615d1e5a3250f86b097fe1f631
#
_entry.id   2e5b84615d1e5a3250f86b097fe1f631
#
_cell.length_a   1.000
_cell.length_b   1.000
_cell.length_c   1.000
_cell.angle_alpha   90.00
_cell.angle_beta   90.00
_cell.angle_gamma   90.00
#
_symmetry.space_group_name_H-M   'P 1'
#
loop_
_entity.id
_entity.type
_entity.pdbx_description
1 polymer ?
#
loop_
_entity_poly.entity_id
_entity_poly.type
_entity_poly.pdbx_seq_one_letter_code
_entity_poly.pdbx_strand_id
1 'polypeptide(L)'
;VQIQALRLTATHTVADAFDVSGEDAQVIVIQNASSLLHHIGHQMRQGSLTIEGDVGDFLGSQMQGGTIICKGNAGERVGDKMRRGLILVEGDVGEYCASNMAAGTIGVLGKVGARVGYGMKRGTLLLAQAPQLSATWLDCGLHLLPFLKILYKSISNFNTHFSAIDTIRVQRWMGDVSGLGKAEILVLQS
;
A
#
# COMPACT_ATOMS: atom_id res chain seq x y z
N VAL A 1 -16.60 15.70 10.88
CA VAL A 1 -17.35 14.41 10.82
C VAL A 1 -16.95 13.62 12.04
N GLN A 2 -17.90 13.28 12.91
CA GLN A 2 -17.61 12.41 14.05
C GLN A 2 -17.47 10.97 13.53
N ILE A 3 -16.26 10.44 13.55
CA ILE A 3 -15.93 9.07 13.09
C ILE A 3 -16.81 8.05 13.82
N GLN A 4 -17.11 8.28 15.08
CA GLN A 4 -17.95 7.44 15.94
C GLN A 4 -19.34 7.13 15.34
N ALA A 5 -19.93 8.09 14.63
CA ALA A 5 -21.26 7.97 14.04
C ALA A 5 -21.26 7.35 12.62
N LEU A 6 -20.09 7.04 12.06
CA LEU A 6 -20.01 6.36 10.77
C LEU A 6 -20.58 4.96 10.87
N ARG A 7 -21.42 4.58 9.92
CA ARG A 7 -22.03 3.25 9.89
C ARG A 7 -21.08 2.22 9.25
N LEU A 8 -20.87 1.11 9.93
CA LEU A 8 -20.21 -0.09 9.42
C LEU A 8 -21.20 -0.97 8.67
N THR A 9 -22.43 -1.05 9.18
CA THR A 9 -23.54 -1.81 8.57
C THR A 9 -24.83 -1.00 8.68
N ALA A 10 -25.94 -1.56 8.24
CA ALA A 10 -27.26 -0.92 8.40
C ALA A 10 -27.62 -0.66 9.88
N THR A 11 -27.08 -1.47 10.81
CA THR A 11 -27.44 -1.46 12.22
C THR A 11 -26.30 -1.11 13.18
N HIS A 12 -25.03 -1.09 12.71
CA HIS A 12 -23.86 -0.88 13.56
C HIS A 12 -23.04 0.32 13.07
N THR A 13 -22.55 1.08 14.03
CA THR A 13 -21.64 2.21 13.84
C THR A 13 -20.20 1.80 14.13
N VAL A 14 -19.24 2.69 13.82
CA VAL A 14 -17.83 2.49 14.20
C VAL A 14 -17.69 2.38 15.72
N ALA A 15 -18.44 3.17 16.47
CA ALA A 15 -18.40 3.15 17.95
C ALA A 15 -18.94 1.86 18.57
N ASP A 16 -19.73 1.07 17.84
CA ASP A 16 -20.20 -0.24 18.33
C ASP A 16 -19.11 -1.31 18.24
N ALA A 17 -18.08 -1.08 17.40
CA ALA A 17 -17.02 -2.06 17.16
C ALA A 17 -15.64 -1.59 17.66
N PHE A 18 -15.46 -0.29 17.88
CA PHE A 18 -14.18 0.31 18.24
C PHE A 18 -14.34 1.35 19.33
N ASP A 19 -13.39 1.39 20.26
CA ASP A 19 -13.22 2.53 21.17
C ASP A 19 -12.58 3.67 20.40
N VAL A 20 -13.33 4.77 20.19
CA VAL A 20 -12.88 5.91 19.39
C VAL A 20 -12.54 7.07 20.29
N SER A 21 -11.30 7.57 20.20
CA SER A 21 -10.81 8.75 20.92
C SER A 21 -10.11 9.72 19.98
N GLY A 22 -9.96 10.98 20.41
CA GLY A 22 -9.33 12.04 19.62
C GLY A 22 -10.29 12.79 18.70
N GLU A 23 -9.80 13.89 18.11
CA GLU A 23 -10.60 14.85 17.34
C GLU A 23 -10.14 15.01 15.88
N ASP A 24 -8.92 14.55 15.52
CA ASP A 24 -8.37 14.74 14.18
C ASP A 24 -8.75 13.60 13.23
N ALA A 25 -9.73 13.86 12.38
CA ALA A 25 -10.16 12.92 11.36
C ALA A 25 -9.19 12.79 10.16
N GLN A 26 -8.13 13.61 10.10
CA GLN A 26 -7.10 13.50 9.06
C GLN A 26 -5.96 12.56 9.44
N VAL A 27 -5.82 12.25 10.73
CA VAL A 27 -4.81 11.34 11.26
C VAL A 27 -5.51 10.28 12.09
N ILE A 28 -5.63 9.10 11.54
CA ILE A 28 -6.34 7.97 12.17
C ILE A 28 -5.33 6.87 12.48
N VAL A 29 -5.41 6.34 13.69
CA VAL A 29 -4.65 5.16 14.10
C VAL A 29 -5.62 4.06 14.50
N ILE A 30 -5.49 2.89 13.88
CA ILE A 30 -6.23 1.68 14.28
C ILE A 30 -5.26 0.80 15.06
N GLN A 31 -5.54 0.61 16.35
CA GLN A 31 -4.77 -0.29 17.21
C GLN A 31 -5.45 -1.66 17.31
N ASN A 32 -4.64 -2.69 17.59
CA ASN A 32 -5.12 -4.07 17.70
C ASN A 32 -5.89 -4.55 16.47
N ALA A 33 -5.47 -4.11 15.28
CA ALA A 33 -6.06 -4.54 14.03
C ALA A 33 -5.85 -6.05 13.81
N SER A 34 -6.74 -6.67 13.07
CA SER A 34 -6.67 -8.09 12.73
C SER A 34 -7.05 -8.33 11.27
N SER A 35 -6.69 -9.50 10.75
CA SER A 35 -7.01 -9.93 9.38
C SER A 35 -8.52 -9.98 9.04
N LEU A 36 -9.39 -9.82 10.02
CA LEU A 36 -10.84 -9.71 9.82
C LEU A 36 -11.26 -8.32 9.32
N LEU A 37 -10.39 -7.32 9.41
CA LEU A 37 -10.68 -5.95 8.96
C LEU A 37 -10.37 -5.81 7.47
N HIS A 38 -11.38 -6.03 6.64
CA HIS A 38 -11.30 -5.87 5.19
C HIS A 38 -11.62 -4.43 4.75
N HIS A 39 -11.21 -4.05 3.54
CA HIS A 39 -11.52 -2.77 2.89
C HIS A 39 -11.07 -1.51 3.66
N ILE A 40 -10.13 -1.61 4.57
CA ILE A 40 -9.60 -0.46 5.29
C ILE A 40 -8.97 0.54 4.29
N GLY A 41 -9.34 1.82 4.41
CA GLY A 41 -8.89 2.87 3.49
C GLY A 41 -9.51 2.80 2.08
N HIS A 42 -10.60 2.04 1.88
CA HIS A 42 -11.31 1.99 0.60
C HIS A 42 -11.75 3.40 0.17
N GLN A 43 -11.42 3.78 -1.07
CA GLN A 43 -11.71 5.09 -1.66
C GLN A 43 -11.17 6.30 -0.87
N MET A 44 -10.20 6.10 0.02
CA MET A 44 -9.56 7.17 0.78
C MET A 44 -9.05 8.27 -0.16
N ARG A 45 -9.28 9.54 0.20
CA ARG A 45 -8.93 10.70 -0.65
C ARG A 45 -7.81 11.54 -0.08
N GLN A 46 -7.66 11.60 1.25
CA GLN A 46 -6.69 12.44 1.95
C GLN A 46 -6.45 11.94 3.38
N GLY A 47 -5.52 12.55 4.08
CA GLY A 47 -5.17 12.22 5.46
C GLY A 47 -4.19 11.05 5.54
N SER A 48 -3.96 10.60 6.76
CA SER A 48 -3.09 9.45 7.07
C SER A 48 -3.82 8.43 7.93
N LEU A 49 -3.60 7.17 7.63
CA LEU A 49 -4.16 6.03 8.35
C LEU A 49 -3.02 5.09 8.72
N THR A 50 -2.76 4.94 10.00
CA THR A 50 -1.79 3.97 10.53
C THR A 50 -2.54 2.80 11.15
N ILE A 51 -2.12 1.60 10.82
CA ILE A 51 -2.72 0.36 11.30
C ILE A 51 -1.66 -0.43 12.06
N GLU A 52 -1.89 -0.63 13.34
CA GLU A 52 -1.01 -1.39 14.23
C GLU A 52 -1.54 -2.81 14.36
N GLY A 53 -1.03 -3.69 13.50
CA GLY A 53 -1.43 -5.09 13.38
C GLY A 53 -1.73 -5.49 11.94
N ASP A 54 -2.28 -6.69 11.79
CA ASP A 54 -2.64 -7.25 10.48
C ASP A 54 -3.96 -6.68 9.97
N VAL A 55 -4.15 -6.73 8.65
CA VAL A 55 -5.42 -6.40 8.00
C VAL A 55 -5.80 -7.47 6.99
N GLY A 56 -7.09 -7.54 6.71
CA GLY A 56 -7.63 -8.41 5.67
C GLY A 56 -7.46 -7.86 4.27
N ASP A 57 -8.33 -8.29 3.38
CA ASP A 57 -8.27 -8.01 1.96
C ASP A 57 -8.67 -6.57 1.61
N PHE A 58 -8.24 -6.13 0.42
CA PHE A 58 -8.62 -4.87 -0.21
C PHE A 58 -8.16 -3.61 0.55
N LEU A 59 -7.04 -3.70 1.32
CA LEU A 59 -6.43 -2.52 1.93
C LEU A 59 -6.17 -1.44 0.86
N GLY A 60 -6.68 -0.22 1.08
CA GLY A 60 -6.50 0.92 0.17
C GLY A 60 -7.09 0.73 -1.23
N SER A 61 -8.05 -0.19 -1.41
CA SER A 61 -8.68 -0.39 -2.71
C SER A 61 -9.37 0.88 -3.21
N GLN A 62 -9.22 1.20 -4.51
CA GLN A 62 -9.75 2.40 -5.15
C GLN A 62 -9.30 3.73 -4.52
N MET A 63 -8.24 3.72 -3.72
CA MET A 63 -7.69 4.91 -3.05
C MET A 63 -7.38 6.01 -4.07
N GLN A 64 -7.72 7.25 -3.72
CA GLN A 64 -7.60 8.43 -4.58
C GLN A 64 -6.60 9.45 -4.04
N GLY A 65 -6.06 9.24 -2.84
CA GLY A 65 -5.07 10.10 -2.18
C GLY A 65 -4.88 9.72 -0.72
N GLY A 66 -3.97 10.40 -0.04
CA GLY A 66 -3.62 10.13 1.36
C GLY A 66 -2.52 9.08 1.50
N THR A 67 -2.26 8.69 2.74
CA THR A 67 -1.21 7.73 3.11
C THR A 67 -1.77 6.65 4.03
N ILE A 68 -1.50 5.40 3.74
CA ILE A 68 -1.82 4.25 4.59
C ILE A 68 -0.52 3.57 4.99
N ILE A 69 -0.36 3.29 6.29
CA ILE A 69 0.77 2.53 6.83
C ILE A 69 0.20 1.35 7.61
N CYS A 70 0.50 0.15 7.15
CA CYS A 70 0.18 -1.09 7.83
C CYS A 70 1.47 -1.68 8.42
N LYS A 71 1.53 -1.82 9.74
CA LYS A 71 2.70 -2.36 10.43
C LYS A 71 2.75 -3.89 10.48
N GLY A 72 1.63 -4.54 10.20
CA GLY A 72 1.52 -5.98 10.09
C GLY A 72 1.40 -6.45 8.64
N ASN A 73 0.79 -7.61 8.48
CA ASN A 73 0.50 -8.21 7.19
C ASN A 73 -0.79 -7.66 6.60
N ALA A 74 -0.93 -7.74 5.29
CA ALA A 74 -2.16 -7.41 4.59
C ALA A 74 -2.62 -8.57 3.70
N GLY A 75 -3.93 -8.76 3.62
CA GLY A 75 -4.52 -9.80 2.80
C GLY A 75 -4.36 -9.57 1.29
N GLU A 76 -5.27 -10.11 0.51
CA GLU A 76 -5.25 -10.00 -0.95
C GLU A 76 -5.65 -8.60 -1.44
N ARG A 77 -5.24 -8.28 -2.67
CA ARG A 77 -5.68 -7.09 -3.42
C ARG A 77 -5.39 -5.76 -2.75
N VAL A 78 -4.26 -5.65 -2.07
CA VAL A 78 -3.76 -4.36 -1.57
C VAL A 78 -3.65 -3.37 -2.74
N GLY A 79 -4.28 -2.20 -2.62
CA GLY A 79 -4.28 -1.16 -3.64
C GLY A 79 -5.01 -1.51 -4.94
N ASP A 80 -5.95 -2.48 -4.94
CA ASP A 80 -6.74 -2.77 -6.15
C ASP A 80 -7.39 -1.51 -6.69
N LYS A 81 -7.19 -1.22 -7.99
CA LYS A 81 -7.72 -0.04 -8.70
C LYS A 81 -7.32 1.31 -8.06
N MET A 82 -6.25 1.35 -7.28
CA MET A 82 -5.72 2.59 -6.71
C MET A 82 -5.40 3.60 -7.81
N ARG A 83 -5.70 4.87 -7.57
CA ARG A 83 -5.50 5.97 -8.54
C ARG A 83 -4.47 6.97 -8.10
N ARG A 84 -4.23 7.11 -6.78
CA ARG A 84 -3.26 8.06 -6.20
C ARG A 84 -3.07 7.72 -4.72
N GLY A 85 -1.96 8.18 -4.16
CA GLY A 85 -1.64 8.05 -2.74
C GLY A 85 -0.47 7.11 -2.50
N LEU A 86 -0.24 6.80 -1.24
CA LEU A 86 0.85 5.95 -0.76
C LEU A 86 0.30 4.89 0.18
N ILE A 87 0.67 3.63 -0.07
CA ILE A 87 0.40 2.51 0.85
C ILE A 87 1.74 1.89 1.20
N LEU A 88 2.03 1.74 2.49
CA LEU A 88 3.23 1.07 3.01
C LEU A 88 2.79 -0.11 3.87
N VAL A 89 3.30 -1.29 3.58
CA VAL A 89 3.05 -2.52 4.35
C VAL A 89 4.39 -3.06 4.85
N GLU A 90 4.55 -3.20 6.15
CA GLU A 90 5.81 -3.69 6.75
C GLU A 90 5.90 -5.22 6.75
N GLY A 91 4.76 -5.90 6.80
CA GLY A 91 4.66 -7.35 6.71
C GLY A 91 4.47 -7.88 5.29
N ASP A 92 3.97 -9.10 5.21
CA ASP A 92 3.66 -9.78 3.97
C ASP A 92 2.33 -9.31 3.37
N VAL A 93 2.20 -9.44 2.05
CA VAL A 93 0.98 -9.08 1.30
C VAL A 93 0.50 -10.28 0.50
N GLY A 94 -0.81 -10.50 0.49
CA GLY A 94 -1.45 -11.57 -0.26
C GLY A 94 -1.40 -11.40 -1.78
N GLU A 95 -2.16 -12.22 -2.49
CA GLU A 95 -2.21 -12.22 -3.96
C GLU A 95 -2.81 -10.93 -4.54
N TYR A 96 -2.55 -10.69 -5.82
CA TYR A 96 -3.08 -9.56 -6.59
C TYR A 96 -2.75 -8.17 -6.02
N CYS A 97 -1.66 -8.01 -5.28
CA CYS A 97 -1.19 -6.68 -4.86
C CYS A 97 -1.08 -5.76 -6.08
N ALA A 98 -1.59 -4.53 -5.98
CA ALA A 98 -1.66 -3.51 -7.04
C ALA A 98 -2.46 -3.91 -8.28
N SER A 99 -3.39 -4.86 -8.18
CA SER A 99 -4.22 -5.24 -9.33
C SER A 99 -4.99 -4.04 -9.90
N ASN A 100 -4.93 -3.89 -11.22
CA ASN A 100 -5.60 -2.81 -11.97
C ASN A 100 -5.25 -1.39 -11.49
N MET A 101 -4.16 -1.21 -10.76
CA MET A 101 -3.70 0.08 -10.25
C MET A 101 -3.47 1.05 -11.40
N ALA A 102 -4.03 2.26 -11.29
CA ALA A 102 -3.92 3.29 -12.32
C ALA A 102 -2.76 4.26 -12.05
N ALA A 103 -2.43 4.53 -10.78
CA ALA A 103 -1.29 5.35 -10.33
C ALA A 103 -1.16 5.30 -8.81
N GLY A 104 -0.05 5.85 -8.28
CA GLY A 104 0.28 5.88 -6.85
C GLY A 104 1.51 5.04 -6.55
N THR A 105 1.81 4.85 -5.27
CA THR A 105 2.96 4.06 -4.81
C THR A 105 2.52 3.06 -3.74
N ILE A 106 2.97 1.83 -3.85
CA ILE A 106 2.80 0.81 -2.81
C ILE A 106 4.19 0.29 -2.45
N GLY A 107 4.55 0.35 -1.17
CA GLY A 107 5.77 -0.23 -0.61
C GLY A 107 5.46 -1.48 0.19
N VAL A 108 6.27 -2.53 0.07
CA VAL A 108 6.15 -3.77 0.85
C VAL A 108 7.53 -4.22 1.29
N LEU A 109 7.72 -4.46 2.60
CA LEU A 109 8.97 -4.98 3.16
C LEU A 109 8.98 -6.51 3.23
N GLY A 110 7.83 -7.12 3.45
CA GLY A 110 7.65 -8.56 3.43
C GLY A 110 7.54 -9.15 2.02
N LYS A 111 7.04 -10.36 1.94
CA LYS A 111 6.78 -11.07 0.68
C LYS A 111 5.50 -10.58 0.04
N VAL A 112 5.44 -10.67 -1.27
CA VAL A 112 4.22 -10.40 -2.04
C VAL A 112 3.74 -11.68 -2.70
N GLY A 113 2.45 -11.96 -2.58
CA GLY A 113 1.80 -13.13 -3.17
C GLY A 113 1.80 -13.11 -4.70
N ALA A 114 1.23 -14.15 -5.29
CA ALA A 114 1.16 -14.32 -6.73
C ALA A 114 0.38 -13.20 -7.43
N ARG A 115 0.59 -13.06 -8.75
CA ARG A 115 -0.12 -12.11 -9.63
C ARG A 115 0.02 -10.65 -9.21
N VAL A 116 1.16 -10.29 -8.63
CA VAL A 116 1.51 -8.91 -8.30
C VAL A 116 1.44 -8.03 -9.55
N GLY A 117 0.84 -6.84 -9.44
CA GLY A 117 0.71 -5.89 -10.54
C GLY A 117 -0.19 -6.34 -11.70
N TYR A 118 -1.06 -7.34 -11.51
CA TYR A 118 -1.96 -7.81 -12.56
C TYR A 118 -2.83 -6.67 -13.13
N GLY A 119 -2.72 -6.40 -14.44
CA GLY A 119 -3.45 -5.32 -15.10
C GLY A 119 -3.04 -3.92 -14.64
N MET A 120 -1.91 -3.76 -13.99
CA MET A 120 -1.40 -2.47 -13.53
C MET A 120 -1.09 -1.56 -14.72
N LYS A 121 -1.62 -0.33 -14.71
CA LYS A 121 -1.49 0.61 -15.82
C LYS A 121 -0.32 1.55 -15.64
N ARG A 122 -0.14 2.07 -14.43
CA ARG A 122 0.91 3.01 -14.02
C ARG A 122 1.12 2.89 -12.52
N GLY A 123 2.15 3.58 -12.02
CA GLY A 123 2.49 3.65 -10.60
C GLY A 123 3.70 2.80 -10.28
N THR A 124 4.08 2.82 -9.02
CA THR A 124 5.32 2.22 -8.54
C THR A 124 5.02 1.22 -7.42
N LEU A 125 5.54 0.01 -7.55
CA LEU A 125 5.69 -0.94 -6.46
C LEU A 125 7.14 -0.89 -5.98
N LEU A 126 7.36 -0.59 -4.71
CA LEU A 126 8.67 -0.61 -4.05
C LEU A 126 8.73 -1.82 -3.13
N LEU A 127 9.53 -2.82 -3.47
CA LEU A 127 9.58 -4.11 -2.79
C LEU A 127 10.95 -4.37 -2.21
N ALA A 128 11.02 -4.84 -0.96
CA ALA A 128 12.26 -5.30 -0.36
C ALA A 128 12.67 -6.70 -0.85
N GLN A 129 11.71 -7.49 -1.31
CA GLN A 129 11.96 -8.86 -1.80
C GLN A 129 11.46 -9.02 -3.23
N ALA A 130 12.21 -9.78 -4.03
CA ALA A 130 11.83 -10.05 -5.42
C ALA A 130 10.56 -10.90 -5.48
N PRO A 131 9.51 -10.44 -6.18
CA PRO A 131 8.28 -11.19 -6.33
C PRO A 131 8.38 -12.20 -7.49
N GLN A 132 7.45 -13.15 -7.54
CA GLN A 132 7.25 -13.97 -8.73
C GLN A 132 6.48 -13.16 -9.78
N LEU A 133 7.15 -12.80 -10.87
CA LEU A 133 6.58 -11.99 -11.94
C LEU A 133 6.06 -12.86 -13.09
N SER A 134 4.97 -12.41 -13.74
CA SER A 134 4.52 -12.97 -15.01
C SER A 134 5.44 -12.54 -16.17
N ALA A 135 5.37 -13.24 -17.30
CA ALA A 135 6.13 -12.91 -18.50
C ALA A 135 5.79 -11.53 -19.11
N THR A 136 4.77 -10.85 -18.60
CA THR A 136 4.38 -9.50 -19.05
C THR A 136 5.17 -8.38 -18.38
N TRP A 137 6.08 -8.71 -17.47
CA TRP A 137 7.01 -7.78 -16.83
C TRP A 137 8.40 -7.91 -17.45
N LEU A 138 8.93 -6.81 -17.97
CA LEU A 138 10.24 -6.75 -18.63
C LEU A 138 11.30 -6.32 -17.63
N ASP A 139 12.36 -7.12 -17.53
CA ASP A 139 13.53 -6.77 -16.72
C ASP A 139 14.31 -5.61 -17.40
N CYS A 140 14.46 -4.52 -16.70
CA CYS A 140 15.20 -3.34 -17.14
C CYS A 140 16.60 -3.25 -16.51
N GLY A 141 16.99 -4.21 -15.69
CA GLY A 141 18.28 -4.23 -15.03
C GLY A 141 18.37 -3.36 -13.78
N LEU A 142 19.60 -3.13 -13.35
CA LEU A 142 19.91 -2.36 -12.13
C LEU A 142 19.92 -0.86 -12.42
N HIS A 143 19.27 -0.10 -11.56
CA HIS A 143 19.19 1.35 -11.65
C HIS A 143 19.56 2.01 -10.32
N LEU A 144 20.09 3.23 -10.40
CA LEU A 144 20.22 4.15 -9.28
C LEU A 144 19.14 5.21 -9.41
N LEU A 145 18.19 5.27 -8.50
CA LEU A 145 17.03 6.16 -8.58
C LEU A 145 17.04 7.21 -7.45
N PRO A 146 17.66 8.39 -7.67
CA PRO A 146 17.79 9.43 -6.64
C PRO A 146 16.46 9.91 -6.06
N PHE A 147 15.34 9.79 -6.79
CA PHE A 147 14.03 10.19 -6.30
C PHE A 147 13.59 9.39 -5.06
N LEU A 148 14.11 8.16 -4.86
CA LEU A 148 13.82 7.37 -3.67
C LEU A 148 14.24 8.09 -2.37
N LYS A 149 15.33 8.89 -2.41
CA LYS A 149 15.70 9.72 -1.25
C LYS A 149 14.62 10.74 -0.89
N ILE A 150 13.95 11.29 -1.90
CA ILE A 150 12.84 12.23 -1.69
C ILE A 150 11.64 11.48 -1.10
N LEU A 151 11.33 10.30 -1.61
CA LEU A 151 10.28 9.44 -1.07
C LEU A 151 10.57 9.12 0.40
N TYR A 152 11.77 8.60 0.73
CA TYR A 152 12.14 8.27 2.10
C TYR A 152 12.06 9.48 3.04
N LYS A 153 12.51 10.65 2.59
CA LYS A 153 12.38 11.90 3.34
C LYS A 153 10.91 12.27 3.56
N SER A 154 10.03 12.06 2.58
CA SER A 154 8.60 12.40 2.71
C SER A 154 7.87 11.53 3.72
N ILE A 155 8.38 10.33 3.99
CA ILE A 155 7.80 9.38 4.95
C ILE A 155 8.53 9.34 6.29
N SER A 156 9.61 10.13 6.46
CA SER A 156 10.44 10.12 7.68
C SER A 156 9.67 10.52 8.95
N ASN A 157 8.60 11.29 8.81
CA ASN A 157 7.75 11.70 9.93
C ASN A 157 6.77 10.61 10.39
N PHE A 158 6.62 9.55 9.60
CA PHE A 158 5.83 8.40 10.00
C PHE A 158 6.70 7.39 10.73
N ASN A 159 6.19 6.82 11.80
CA ASN A 159 6.87 5.75 12.52
C ASN A 159 6.75 4.44 11.74
N THR A 160 7.63 4.27 10.74
CA THR A 160 7.66 3.11 9.84
C THR A 160 9.09 2.66 9.56
N HIS A 161 9.30 1.38 9.38
CA HIS A 161 10.59 0.80 8.99
C HIS A 161 11.07 1.28 7.61
N PHE A 162 10.18 1.75 6.75
CA PHE A 162 10.56 2.38 5.48
C PHE A 162 11.42 3.64 5.65
N SER A 163 11.30 4.34 6.77
CA SER A 163 12.12 5.54 7.05
C SER A 163 13.61 5.22 7.29
N ALA A 164 13.93 3.97 7.59
CA ALA A 164 15.32 3.51 7.78
C ALA A 164 15.99 3.07 6.46
N ILE A 165 15.26 3.03 5.36
CA ILE A 165 15.80 2.64 4.06
C ILE A 165 16.53 3.84 3.46
N ASP A 166 17.76 3.64 3.00
CA ASP A 166 18.59 4.67 2.37
C ASP A 166 19.09 4.30 0.97
N THR A 167 18.93 3.02 0.57
CA THR A 167 19.36 2.57 -0.73
C THR A 167 18.54 3.19 -1.86
N ILE A 168 19.24 3.62 -2.91
CA ILE A 168 18.64 4.08 -4.17
C ILE A 168 18.87 3.09 -5.31
N ARG A 169 19.55 1.97 -5.00
CA ARG A 169 19.84 0.91 -5.96
C ARG A 169 18.69 -0.08 -6.02
N VAL A 170 18.16 -0.29 -7.20
CA VAL A 170 17.01 -1.16 -7.42
C VAL A 170 17.20 -2.02 -8.65
N GLN A 171 16.66 -3.22 -8.63
CA GLN A 171 16.34 -3.97 -9.84
C GLN A 171 14.97 -3.48 -10.31
N ARG A 172 14.89 -3.02 -11.56
CA ARG A 172 13.68 -2.40 -12.13
C ARG A 172 13.01 -3.32 -13.13
N TRP A 173 11.71 -3.48 -13.00
CA TRP A 173 10.86 -4.07 -14.03
C TRP A 173 9.83 -3.07 -14.51
N MET A 174 9.54 -3.10 -15.83
CA MET A 174 8.50 -2.31 -16.46
C MET A 174 7.40 -3.24 -16.97
N GLY A 175 6.15 -2.86 -16.78
CA GLY A 175 4.99 -3.65 -17.20
C GLY A 175 3.67 -2.93 -16.87
N ASP A 176 2.55 -3.57 -16.86
CA ASP A 176 2.24 -4.84 -17.49
C ASP A 176 2.11 -4.62 -19.02
N VAL A 177 2.94 -5.28 -19.85
CA VAL A 177 2.93 -5.05 -21.32
C VAL A 177 1.72 -5.67 -22.01
N SER A 178 0.90 -6.45 -21.31
CA SER A 178 -0.43 -6.83 -21.80
C SER A 178 -1.41 -5.64 -21.82
N GLY A 179 -1.05 -4.55 -21.14
CA GLY A 179 -1.79 -3.29 -21.07
C GLY A 179 -0.96 -2.10 -21.54
N LEU A 180 -0.88 -1.04 -20.74
CA LEU A 180 -0.16 0.20 -21.09
C LEU A 180 1.37 0.08 -20.96
N GLY A 181 1.89 -0.88 -20.23
CA GLY A 181 3.32 -1.07 -20.00
C GLY A 181 4.05 0.10 -19.31
N LYS A 182 3.34 0.94 -18.55
CA LYS A 182 3.88 2.14 -17.90
C LYS A 182 3.99 2.03 -16.37
N ALA A 183 3.72 0.86 -15.85
CA ALA A 183 3.91 0.54 -14.44
C ALA A 183 5.34 0.10 -14.17
N GLU A 184 5.80 0.24 -12.94
CA GLU A 184 7.12 -0.21 -12.54
C GLU A 184 7.11 -0.97 -11.22
N ILE A 185 7.96 -1.96 -11.13
CA ILE A 185 8.31 -2.66 -9.90
C ILE A 185 9.78 -2.41 -9.65
N LEU A 186 10.08 -1.90 -8.47
CA LEU A 186 11.42 -1.58 -7.99
C LEU A 186 11.75 -2.51 -6.83
N VAL A 187 12.68 -3.42 -7.01
CA VAL A 187 13.15 -4.30 -5.95
C VAL A 187 14.44 -3.73 -5.38
N LEU A 188 14.41 -3.40 -4.09
CA LEU A 188 15.56 -2.83 -3.39
C LEU A 188 16.76 -3.77 -3.44
N GLN A 189 17.95 -3.20 -3.67
CA GLN A 189 19.22 -3.92 -3.67
C GLN A 189 20.13 -3.34 -2.59
N SER A 190 20.80 -4.22 -1.87
CA SER A 190 21.84 -3.86 -0.90
C SER A 190 23.10 -3.29 -1.56
#